data_c776c67af935314b242d922753dbd108
#
_entry.id   c776c67af935314b242d922753dbd108
#
_cell.length_a   1.000
_cell.length_b   1.000
_cell.length_c   1.000
_cell.angle_alpha   90.00
_cell.angle_beta   90.00
_cell.angle_gamma   90.00
#
_symmetry.space_group_name_H-M   'P 1'
#
loop_
_entity.id
_entity.type
_entity.pdbx_description
1 polymer ?
#
loop_
_entity_poly.entity_id
_entity_poly.type
_entity_poly.pdbx_seq_one_letter_code
_entity_poly.pdbx_strand_id
1 'polypeptide(L)'
;MTETVTLVGAGPGGAELLTRGGGAALRQADAVVYDRLVDESILDLIPKGAERICVGKKMGHHPVPQDEINALLVRLARQGKRTVRLKGGDCYLFGRGGEECEYLKAHGVPFRVLPGVTSALAAPAFAGIPVTHRDFCSSVHIVTAHARAGKPLCIDFEALVRTGGTLVFLMGLTALRQVTDGLTAAGMPPDMPAAVIENGARGTQRKVVSTVGELADAAEKAGVHSPALIVVGRVCALISTLDWWTALPLHGKTLAVTRPEERNAGLVDGLRALGAEVIAAPCIELHERGDTALLTGALEGKHDWAVFTSPAGVQAAVRALFRAGRDLRALYGMKFACIGSATAEALASCGISADLVPETYDSEHLADALCRKMQGSGAALLLRAAEGSRILPEKLKNSGIRVTDVPLYDTVRCCAKADELRERIRNRALDGVTFTSASTVHSFAEAAGRENLRGLAALCIGPVTAEAAKSYEMKPFIAQEATETALLALCKTVLEG
;
A
#
# COMPACT_ATOMS: atom_id res chain seq x y z
N MET A 1 -5.93 -6.97 33.86
CA MET A 1 -4.66 -7.74 33.75
C MET A 1 -3.72 -6.93 32.88
N THR A 2 -2.43 -6.94 33.18
CA THR A 2 -1.43 -6.25 32.33
C THR A 2 -1.21 -7.07 31.07
N GLU A 3 -1.39 -6.47 29.89
CA GLU A 3 -1.23 -7.12 28.60
C GLU A 3 0.25 -7.11 28.14
N THR A 4 0.55 -7.98 27.19
CA THR A 4 1.88 -8.09 26.59
C THR A 4 2.13 -6.99 25.57
N VAL A 5 3.28 -6.33 25.64
CA VAL A 5 3.78 -5.43 24.59
C VAL A 5 4.56 -6.25 23.57
N THR A 6 4.18 -6.17 22.29
CA THR A 6 4.92 -6.83 21.21
C THR A 6 5.74 -5.81 20.42
N LEU A 7 7.06 -5.90 20.46
CA LEU A 7 7.94 -5.15 19.58
C LEU A 7 7.96 -5.84 18.21
N VAL A 8 7.73 -5.09 17.15
CA VAL A 8 7.67 -5.59 15.77
C VAL A 8 8.59 -4.79 14.88
N GLY A 9 9.52 -5.47 14.21
CA GLY A 9 10.29 -4.88 13.11
C GLY A 9 9.43 -4.82 11.85
N ALA A 10 9.23 -3.61 11.32
CA ALA A 10 8.40 -3.35 10.14
C ALA A 10 9.08 -3.71 8.80
N GLY A 11 10.40 -3.86 8.80
CA GLY A 11 11.16 -3.86 7.53
C GLY A 11 11.44 -2.42 7.03
N PRO A 12 12.22 -2.27 5.95
CA PRO A 12 12.59 -0.96 5.41
C PRO A 12 11.69 -0.48 4.25
N GLY A 13 10.82 -1.35 3.74
CA GLY A 13 9.91 -1.10 2.61
C GLY A 13 8.47 -1.36 2.97
N GLY A 14 7.67 -1.78 1.99
CA GLY A 14 6.26 -2.05 2.13
C GLY A 14 5.92 -3.33 2.92
N ALA A 15 4.64 -3.66 2.94
CA ALA A 15 4.11 -4.79 3.71
C ALA A 15 4.67 -6.17 3.28
N GLU A 16 5.23 -6.28 2.07
CA GLU A 16 5.90 -7.48 1.57
C GLU A 16 7.17 -7.83 2.35
N LEU A 17 7.82 -6.85 2.99
CA LEU A 17 8.99 -7.06 3.84
C LEU A 17 8.63 -7.24 5.33
N LEU A 18 7.35 -7.14 5.68
CA LEU A 18 6.88 -7.42 7.03
C LEU A 18 6.83 -8.93 7.27
N THR A 19 7.34 -9.39 8.39
CA THR A 19 7.22 -10.81 8.74
C THR A 19 5.76 -11.21 8.97
N ARG A 20 5.42 -12.46 8.66
CA ARG A 20 4.06 -12.98 8.91
C ARG A 20 3.62 -12.83 10.36
N GLY A 21 4.55 -13.02 11.30
CA GLY A 21 4.31 -12.82 12.73
C GLY A 21 4.02 -11.37 13.07
N GLY A 22 4.77 -10.43 12.48
CA GLY A 22 4.53 -8.98 12.61
C GLY A 22 3.15 -8.57 12.11
N GLY A 23 2.78 -9.03 10.91
CA GLY A 23 1.46 -8.77 10.35
C GLY A 23 0.31 -9.36 11.18
N ALA A 24 0.49 -10.55 11.75
CA ALA A 24 -0.50 -11.15 12.65
C ALA A 24 -0.67 -10.35 13.96
N ALA A 25 0.45 -9.87 14.53
CA ALA A 25 0.42 -9.04 15.73
C ALA A 25 -0.28 -7.70 15.49
N LEU A 26 -0.02 -7.04 14.35
CA LEU A 26 -0.67 -5.79 13.98
C LEU A 26 -2.18 -5.92 13.84
N ARG A 27 -2.67 -6.97 13.15
CA ARG A 27 -4.13 -7.19 12.96
C ARG A 27 -4.89 -7.47 14.25
N GLN A 28 -4.19 -7.82 15.33
CA GLN A 28 -4.79 -8.09 16.64
C GLN A 28 -4.56 -6.97 17.65
N ALA A 29 -3.85 -5.91 17.28
CA ALA A 29 -3.50 -4.83 18.18
C ALA A 29 -4.70 -3.97 18.56
N ASP A 30 -4.76 -3.56 19.84
CA ASP A 30 -5.68 -2.53 20.33
C ASP A 30 -5.02 -1.14 20.33
N ALA A 31 -3.67 -1.10 20.38
CA ALA A 31 -2.88 0.11 20.25
C ALA A 31 -1.56 -0.16 19.50
N VAL A 32 -1.17 0.73 18.60
CA VAL A 32 0.10 0.66 17.86
C VAL A 32 0.86 1.97 18.01
N VAL A 33 2.07 1.86 18.59
CA VAL A 33 3.03 2.97 18.74
C VAL A 33 4.11 2.82 17.67
N TYR A 34 4.25 3.78 16.75
CA TYR A 34 5.08 3.62 15.57
C TYR A 34 5.93 4.83 15.21
N ASP A 35 7.03 4.58 14.48
CA ASP A 35 7.97 5.60 13.97
C ASP A 35 7.59 6.03 12.55
N ARG A 36 8.02 7.22 12.10
CA ARG A 36 7.77 7.74 10.75
C ARG A 36 8.46 6.96 9.62
N LEU A 37 9.45 6.12 9.92
CA LEU A 37 10.13 5.28 8.94
C LEU A 37 9.30 4.07 8.50
N VAL A 38 8.22 3.76 9.23
CA VAL A 38 7.29 2.70 8.88
C VAL A 38 6.53 3.08 7.62
N ASP A 39 6.46 2.16 6.67
CA ASP A 39 5.70 2.36 5.44
C ASP A 39 4.19 2.38 5.70
N GLU A 40 3.47 3.22 4.97
CA GLU A 40 2.03 3.40 5.18
C GLU A 40 1.23 2.13 4.89
N SER A 41 1.69 1.30 3.94
CA SER A 41 1.03 0.02 3.65
C SER A 41 1.01 -0.94 4.84
N ILE A 42 1.97 -0.80 5.76
CA ILE A 42 2.00 -1.55 7.01
C ILE A 42 1.01 -0.96 8.00
N LEU A 43 0.85 0.36 8.02
CA LEU A 43 -0.14 1.03 8.87
C LEU A 43 -1.58 0.70 8.46
N ASP A 44 -1.81 0.39 7.17
CA ASP A 44 -3.12 -0.05 6.66
C ASP A 44 -3.55 -1.43 7.23
N LEU A 45 -2.59 -2.22 7.75
CA LEU A 45 -2.90 -3.50 8.44
C LEU A 45 -3.44 -3.32 9.87
N ILE A 46 -3.37 -2.12 10.42
CA ILE A 46 -3.84 -1.82 11.78
C ILE A 46 -5.38 -1.74 11.77
N PRO A 47 -6.08 -2.45 12.67
CA PRO A 47 -7.54 -2.39 12.74
C PRO A 47 -8.07 -0.95 12.89
N LYS A 48 -9.19 -0.64 12.24
CA LYS A 48 -9.81 0.71 12.28
C LYS A 48 -10.15 1.17 13.72
N GLY A 49 -10.42 0.23 14.63
CA GLY A 49 -10.70 0.52 16.04
C GLY A 49 -9.46 0.62 16.94
N ALA A 50 -8.27 0.34 16.42
CA ALA A 50 -7.05 0.41 17.22
C ALA A 50 -6.50 1.84 17.32
N GLU A 51 -5.94 2.18 18.48
CA GLU A 51 -5.31 3.47 18.71
C GLU A 51 -3.98 3.56 17.95
N ARG A 52 -3.80 4.57 17.08
CA ARG A 52 -2.59 4.79 16.29
C ARG A 52 -1.80 5.96 16.84
N ILE A 53 -0.60 5.71 17.37
CA ILE A 53 0.24 6.71 18.05
C ILE A 53 1.57 6.84 17.33
N CYS A 54 1.75 7.92 16.57
CA CYS A 54 3.02 8.24 15.94
C CYS A 54 3.95 8.96 16.91
N VAL A 55 5.12 8.37 17.20
CA VAL A 55 6.15 8.96 18.08
C VAL A 55 7.35 9.50 17.30
N GLY A 56 7.32 9.43 15.96
CA GLY A 56 8.35 10.00 15.09
C GLY A 56 8.33 11.51 15.05
N LYS A 57 9.46 12.15 14.67
CA LYS A 57 9.60 13.61 14.52
C LYS A 57 8.55 14.16 13.54
N LYS A 58 7.68 15.08 13.97
CA LYS A 58 6.92 15.93 13.04
C LYS A 58 7.73 17.19 12.71
N MET A 59 7.64 17.71 11.47
CA MET A 59 8.19 19.05 11.17
C MET A 59 7.59 20.05 12.15
N GLY A 60 8.47 20.81 12.84
CA GLY A 60 8.05 21.82 13.82
C GLY A 60 7.77 21.32 15.24
N HIS A 61 7.84 20.01 15.53
CA HIS A 61 7.70 19.48 16.88
C HIS A 61 8.95 18.71 17.31
N HIS A 62 9.32 18.85 18.59
CA HIS A 62 10.40 18.06 19.18
C HIS A 62 10.05 16.54 19.11
N PRO A 63 11.04 15.68 18.84
CA PRO A 63 10.81 14.23 18.91
C PRO A 63 10.37 13.86 20.33
N VAL A 64 9.42 12.91 20.43
CA VAL A 64 9.03 12.37 21.73
C VAL A 64 10.27 11.73 22.37
N PRO A 65 10.67 12.13 23.58
CA PRO A 65 11.81 11.54 24.28
C PRO A 65 11.61 10.04 24.49
N GLN A 66 12.71 9.27 24.49
CA GLN A 66 12.64 7.81 24.63
C GLN A 66 11.96 7.39 25.94
N ASP A 67 12.21 8.12 27.03
CA ASP A 67 11.60 7.82 28.33
C ASP A 67 10.09 7.99 28.31
N GLU A 68 9.57 8.95 27.56
CA GLU A 68 8.13 9.15 27.35
C GLU A 68 7.53 8.01 26.51
N ILE A 69 8.24 7.53 25.48
CA ILE A 69 7.83 6.37 24.68
C ILE A 69 7.76 5.13 25.57
N ASN A 70 8.79 4.90 26.39
CA ASN A 70 8.85 3.78 27.32
C ASN A 70 7.70 3.82 28.33
N ALA A 71 7.42 4.99 28.92
CA ALA A 71 6.32 5.18 29.85
C ALA A 71 4.94 4.99 29.17
N LEU A 72 4.81 5.43 27.89
CA LEU A 72 3.61 5.21 27.10
C LEU A 72 3.32 3.72 26.91
N LEU A 73 4.31 2.92 26.55
CA LEU A 73 4.15 1.47 26.36
C LEU A 73 3.67 0.78 27.64
N VAL A 74 4.28 1.12 28.81
CA VAL A 74 3.86 0.60 30.12
C VAL A 74 2.41 1.01 30.43
N ARG A 75 2.04 2.26 30.16
CA ARG A 75 0.69 2.77 30.40
C ARG A 75 -0.36 2.00 29.58
N LEU A 76 -0.14 1.83 28.27
CA LEU A 76 -1.07 1.12 27.39
C LEU A 76 -1.24 -0.35 27.81
N ALA A 77 -0.14 -1.06 28.16
CA ALA A 77 -0.21 -2.42 28.64
C ALA A 77 -0.99 -2.55 29.96
N ARG A 78 -0.83 -1.62 30.90
CA ARG A 78 -1.58 -1.58 32.17
C ARG A 78 -3.07 -1.24 31.98
N GLN A 79 -3.43 -0.58 30.89
CA GLN A 79 -4.82 -0.37 30.48
C GLN A 79 -5.47 -1.62 29.88
N GLY A 80 -4.75 -2.74 29.79
CA GLY A 80 -5.25 -3.99 29.21
C GLY A 80 -5.28 -3.99 27.70
N LYS A 81 -4.50 -3.13 27.02
CA LYS A 81 -4.43 -3.05 25.56
C LYS A 81 -3.32 -3.97 25.03
N ARG A 82 -3.65 -4.79 24.04
CA ARG A 82 -2.65 -5.52 23.23
C ARG A 82 -1.87 -4.49 22.43
N THR A 83 -0.69 -4.14 22.94
CA THR A 83 0.10 -3.02 22.41
C THR A 83 1.20 -3.54 21.48
N VAL A 84 1.28 -2.98 20.28
CA VAL A 84 2.38 -3.21 19.34
C VAL A 84 3.26 -1.96 19.30
N ARG A 85 4.56 -2.14 19.53
CA ARG A 85 5.61 -1.16 19.24
C ARG A 85 6.19 -1.49 17.86
N LEU A 86 5.84 -0.74 16.83
CA LEU A 86 6.24 -0.96 15.45
C LEU A 86 7.41 -0.03 15.09
N LYS A 87 8.53 -0.62 14.63
CA LYS A 87 9.80 0.08 14.38
C LYS A 87 10.28 -0.18 12.96
N GLY A 88 10.74 0.84 12.23
CA GLY A 88 11.33 0.67 10.90
C GLY A 88 12.55 -0.27 10.92
N GLY A 89 12.70 -1.11 9.91
CA GLY A 89 13.74 -2.12 9.84
C GLY A 89 13.57 -3.23 10.88
N ASP A 90 14.65 -3.59 11.57
CA ASP A 90 14.66 -4.50 12.71
C ASP A 90 14.62 -3.72 14.02
N CYS A 91 13.84 -4.19 15.00
CA CYS A 91 13.65 -3.49 16.27
C CYS A 91 14.87 -3.53 17.20
N TYR A 92 15.75 -4.52 17.07
CA TYR A 92 16.94 -4.67 17.91
C TYR A 92 18.23 -4.18 17.26
N LEU A 93 18.28 -4.07 15.93
CA LEU A 93 19.46 -3.54 15.25
C LEU A 93 19.42 -2.01 15.17
N PHE A 94 20.12 -1.33 16.07
CA PHE A 94 20.18 0.15 16.23
C PHE A 94 18.81 0.82 16.41
N GLY A 95 17.78 0.03 16.72
CA GLY A 95 16.41 0.48 16.92
C GLY A 95 16.04 0.82 18.37
N ARG A 96 16.96 0.69 19.33
CA ARG A 96 16.73 0.90 20.77
C ARG A 96 15.68 -0.02 21.41
N GLY A 97 15.27 -1.10 20.71
CA GLY A 97 14.27 -2.04 21.21
C GLY A 97 14.72 -2.76 22.49
N GLY A 98 16.03 -2.97 22.66
CA GLY A 98 16.59 -3.51 23.92
C GLY A 98 16.28 -2.61 25.11
N GLU A 99 16.51 -1.30 25.00
CA GLU A 99 16.21 -0.31 26.05
C GLU A 99 14.71 -0.28 26.39
N GLU A 100 13.84 -0.37 25.37
CA GLU A 100 12.39 -0.46 25.55
C GLU A 100 12.00 -1.72 26.33
N CYS A 101 12.60 -2.88 26.00
CA CYS A 101 12.35 -4.16 26.70
C CYS A 101 12.89 -4.18 28.15
N GLU A 102 14.06 -3.60 28.38
CA GLU A 102 14.61 -3.43 29.74
C GLU A 102 13.67 -2.61 30.61
N TYR A 103 13.16 -1.50 30.08
CA TYR A 103 12.22 -0.65 30.80
C TYR A 103 10.89 -1.38 31.10
N LEU A 104 10.32 -2.10 30.10
CA LEU A 104 9.11 -2.90 30.29
C LEU A 104 9.29 -3.94 31.39
N LYS A 105 10.43 -4.67 31.38
CA LYS A 105 10.76 -5.68 32.37
C LYS A 105 10.87 -5.07 33.78
N ALA A 106 11.55 -3.93 33.91
CA ALA A 106 11.69 -3.23 35.18
C ALA A 106 10.36 -2.79 35.78
N HIS A 107 9.34 -2.58 34.93
CA HIS A 107 7.98 -2.20 35.34
C HIS A 107 7.00 -3.38 35.43
N GLY A 108 7.46 -4.62 35.31
CA GLY A 108 6.66 -5.84 35.41
C GLY A 108 5.69 -6.05 34.22
N VAL A 109 5.99 -5.48 33.06
CA VAL A 109 5.20 -5.64 31.85
C VAL A 109 5.79 -6.76 30.99
N PRO A 110 5.04 -7.82 30.63
CA PRO A 110 5.51 -8.86 29.74
C PRO A 110 5.69 -8.31 28.32
N PHE A 111 6.71 -8.82 27.61
CA PHE A 111 6.96 -8.41 26.23
C PHE A 111 7.31 -9.58 25.32
N ARG A 112 7.10 -9.39 24.02
CA ARG A 112 7.58 -10.25 22.92
C ARG A 112 8.34 -9.41 21.90
N VAL A 113 9.27 -10.05 21.20
CA VAL A 113 10.02 -9.43 20.11
C VAL A 113 9.84 -10.25 18.85
N LEU A 114 9.37 -9.60 17.79
CA LEU A 114 9.26 -10.15 16.46
C LEU A 114 10.24 -9.38 15.56
N PRO A 115 11.36 -10.02 15.16
CA PRO A 115 12.37 -9.38 14.33
C PRO A 115 11.78 -8.91 13.00
N GLY A 116 12.39 -7.88 12.42
CA GLY A 116 12.09 -7.40 11.09
C GLY A 116 13.26 -7.58 10.15
N VAL A 117 13.02 -7.40 8.84
CA VAL A 117 14.09 -7.33 7.85
C VAL A 117 14.84 -6.03 8.05
N THR A 118 16.15 -6.10 8.35
CA THR A 118 16.95 -4.89 8.54
C THR A 118 17.26 -4.21 7.20
N SER A 119 17.23 -2.86 7.17
CA SER A 119 17.65 -2.08 6.01
C SER A 119 19.11 -2.34 5.60
N ALA A 120 19.96 -2.74 6.54
CA ALA A 120 21.37 -3.08 6.26
C ALA A 120 21.54 -4.24 5.27
N LEU A 121 20.55 -5.14 5.17
CA LEU A 121 20.53 -6.26 4.24
C LEU A 121 19.59 -6.01 3.06
N ALA A 122 18.41 -5.48 3.32
CA ALA A 122 17.41 -5.31 2.28
C ALA A 122 17.78 -4.19 1.30
N ALA A 123 18.18 -3.01 1.75
CA ALA A 123 18.50 -1.92 0.83
C ALA A 123 19.64 -2.26 -0.14
N PRO A 124 20.77 -2.88 0.30
CA PRO A 124 21.76 -3.40 -0.64
C PRO A 124 21.18 -4.42 -1.63
N ALA A 125 20.37 -5.38 -1.17
CA ALA A 125 19.77 -6.39 -2.05
C ALA A 125 18.87 -5.76 -3.13
N PHE A 126 18.06 -4.77 -2.78
CA PHE A 126 17.26 -3.99 -3.73
C PHE A 126 18.10 -3.09 -4.63
N ALA A 127 19.33 -2.77 -4.25
CA ALA A 127 20.28 -2.03 -5.08
C ALA A 127 21.15 -2.93 -5.96
N GLY A 128 20.97 -4.26 -5.90
CA GLY A 128 21.82 -5.22 -6.65
C GLY A 128 23.17 -5.46 -5.99
N ILE A 129 23.32 -5.24 -4.68
CA ILE A 129 24.54 -5.48 -3.91
C ILE A 129 24.32 -6.65 -2.95
N PRO A 130 24.81 -7.86 -3.25
CA PRO A 130 24.88 -8.92 -2.26
C PRO A 130 25.92 -8.54 -1.21
N VAL A 131 25.54 -8.40 0.06
CA VAL A 131 26.47 -7.96 1.12
C VAL A 131 27.57 -8.99 1.43
N THR A 132 27.45 -10.21 0.92
CA THR A 132 28.50 -11.24 0.91
C THR A 132 28.56 -11.90 -0.46
N HIS A 133 29.77 -12.27 -0.91
CA HIS A 133 29.98 -12.99 -2.17
C HIS A 133 31.25 -13.84 -2.07
N ARG A 134 31.19 -15.10 -2.52
CA ARG A 134 32.29 -16.06 -2.36
C ARG A 134 33.64 -15.53 -2.86
N ASP A 135 33.62 -14.79 -3.99
CA ASP A 135 34.86 -14.30 -4.63
C ASP A 135 35.31 -12.94 -4.05
N PHE A 136 34.49 -12.24 -3.27
CA PHE A 136 34.81 -10.88 -2.84
C PHE A 136 34.99 -10.74 -1.33
N CYS A 137 34.17 -11.41 -0.51
CA CYS A 137 34.25 -11.28 0.94
C CYS A 137 33.52 -12.41 1.66
N SER A 138 33.99 -12.73 2.89
CA SER A 138 33.41 -13.75 3.76
C SER A 138 32.69 -13.16 4.99
N SER A 139 32.68 -11.83 5.12
CA SER A 139 32.08 -11.16 6.28
C SER A 139 31.36 -9.88 5.88
N VAL A 140 30.40 -9.48 6.71
CA VAL A 140 29.72 -8.17 6.64
C VAL A 140 29.72 -7.54 8.03
N HIS A 141 30.04 -6.25 8.09
CA HIS A 141 30.08 -5.46 9.32
C HIS A 141 29.04 -4.36 9.23
N ILE A 142 28.07 -4.39 10.12
CA ILE A 142 27.00 -3.40 10.18
C ILE A 142 27.31 -2.44 11.33
N VAL A 143 27.51 -1.17 10.99
CA VAL A 143 27.99 -0.14 11.91
C VAL A 143 27.01 1.03 11.91
N THR A 144 26.77 1.65 13.06
CA THR A 144 26.09 2.96 13.09
C THR A 144 27.11 4.07 13.01
N ALA A 145 26.95 4.98 12.05
CA ALA A 145 27.76 6.19 11.92
C ALA A 145 27.05 7.43 12.50
N HIS A 146 26.18 7.20 13.50
CA HIS A 146 25.51 8.27 14.22
C HIS A 146 26.32 8.68 15.45
N ALA A 147 26.94 9.87 15.43
CA ALA A 147 27.58 10.43 16.59
C ALA A 147 26.54 10.93 17.60
N ARG A 148 26.73 10.65 18.89
CA ARG A 148 25.96 11.34 19.94
C ARG A 148 26.28 12.84 19.89
N ALA A 149 25.27 13.68 20.11
CA ALA A 149 25.45 15.14 20.09
C ALA A 149 26.68 15.59 20.90
N GLY A 150 27.60 16.28 20.25
CA GLY A 150 28.84 16.79 20.86
C GLY A 150 29.97 15.76 21.08
N LYS A 151 29.82 14.52 20.58
CA LYS A 151 30.89 13.50 20.65
C LYS A 151 31.40 13.14 19.26
N PRO A 152 32.72 12.85 19.09
CA PRO A 152 33.27 12.38 17.84
C PRO A 152 32.69 10.99 17.47
N LEU A 153 32.78 10.66 16.18
CA LEU A 153 32.46 9.33 15.70
C LEU A 153 33.39 8.29 16.32
N CYS A 154 32.86 7.36 17.09
CA CYS A 154 33.65 6.34 17.76
C CYS A 154 33.63 5.03 16.92
N ILE A 155 34.40 5.02 15.83
CA ILE A 155 34.55 3.87 14.90
C ILE A 155 36.04 3.53 14.80
N ASP A 156 36.38 2.27 15.03
CA ASP A 156 37.73 1.74 14.77
C ASP A 156 37.85 1.38 13.27
N PHE A 157 38.21 2.37 12.46
CA PHE A 157 38.35 2.20 11.01
C PHE A 157 39.48 1.24 10.64
N GLU A 158 40.59 1.19 11.43
CA GLU A 158 41.68 0.27 11.16
C GLU A 158 41.24 -1.19 11.33
N ALA A 159 40.51 -1.49 12.38
CA ALA A 159 39.94 -2.82 12.58
C ALA A 159 39.00 -3.21 11.45
N LEU A 160 38.11 -2.31 11.03
CA LEU A 160 37.17 -2.55 9.92
C LEU A 160 37.90 -2.82 8.60
N VAL A 161 38.92 -2.02 8.25
CA VAL A 161 39.69 -2.20 7.03
C VAL A 161 40.43 -3.54 7.03
N ARG A 162 41.05 -3.94 8.18
CA ARG A 162 41.76 -5.22 8.30
C ARG A 162 40.87 -6.44 8.10
N THR A 163 39.57 -6.37 8.33
CA THR A 163 38.66 -7.51 8.16
C THR A 163 38.46 -7.89 6.69
N GLY A 164 38.66 -6.95 5.74
CA GLY A 164 38.44 -7.17 4.32
C GLY A 164 37.00 -7.51 3.92
N GLY A 165 36.05 -7.35 4.84
CA GLY A 165 34.62 -7.61 4.65
C GLY A 165 33.88 -6.45 4.00
N THR A 166 32.60 -6.66 3.70
CA THR A 166 31.68 -5.58 3.31
C THR A 166 31.31 -4.75 4.54
N LEU A 167 31.37 -3.43 4.41
CA LEU A 167 30.98 -2.49 5.45
C LEU A 167 29.66 -1.84 5.10
N VAL A 168 28.69 -1.86 6.04
CA VAL A 168 27.39 -1.21 5.89
C VAL A 168 27.22 -0.23 7.04
N PHE A 169 27.15 1.09 6.71
CA PHE A 169 26.97 2.13 7.69
C PHE A 169 25.53 2.63 7.67
N LEU A 170 24.83 2.46 8.79
CA LEU A 170 23.50 3.00 9.02
C LEU A 170 23.59 4.38 9.66
N MET A 171 22.60 5.24 9.36
CA MET A 171 22.51 6.62 9.89
C MET A 171 23.76 7.48 9.63
N GLY A 172 24.51 7.16 8.58
CA GLY A 172 25.84 7.75 8.30
C GLY A 172 25.84 8.89 7.30
N LEU A 173 24.70 9.29 6.72
CA LEU A 173 24.71 10.28 5.63
C LEU A 173 25.35 11.62 6.04
N THR A 174 25.04 12.13 7.22
CA THR A 174 25.62 13.38 7.74
C THR A 174 27.10 13.26 8.10
N ALA A 175 27.57 12.04 8.30
CA ALA A 175 28.97 11.73 8.61
C ALA A 175 29.72 11.08 7.42
N LEU A 176 29.10 11.11 6.20
CA LEU A 176 29.63 10.39 5.03
C LEU A 176 31.09 10.73 4.77
N ARG A 177 31.46 12.01 4.73
CA ARG A 177 32.85 12.45 4.53
C ARG A 177 33.79 11.94 5.64
N GLN A 178 33.35 12.01 6.90
CA GLN A 178 34.15 11.48 8.02
C GLN A 178 34.35 9.94 7.92
N VAL A 179 33.35 9.21 7.40
CA VAL A 179 33.46 7.78 7.16
C VAL A 179 34.45 7.48 6.04
N THR A 180 34.34 8.16 4.90
CA THR A 180 35.24 7.95 3.74
C THR A 180 36.67 8.35 4.06
N ASP A 181 36.88 9.49 4.71
CA ASP A 181 38.20 9.97 5.13
C ASP A 181 38.83 9.01 6.17
N GLY A 182 38.04 8.57 7.15
CA GLY A 182 38.49 7.61 8.18
C GLY A 182 38.90 6.26 7.60
N LEU A 183 38.15 5.74 6.64
CA LEU A 183 38.50 4.49 5.91
C LEU A 183 39.81 4.66 5.11
N THR A 184 39.93 5.77 4.40
CA THR A 184 41.13 6.06 3.60
C THR A 184 42.36 6.25 4.49
N ALA A 185 42.25 7.00 5.59
CA ALA A 185 43.32 7.18 6.57
C ALA A 185 43.74 5.86 7.22
N ALA A 186 42.81 4.92 7.37
CA ALA A 186 43.06 3.55 7.89
C ALA A 186 43.66 2.60 6.83
N GLY A 187 43.97 3.08 5.61
CA GLY A 187 44.62 2.29 4.56
C GLY A 187 43.66 1.61 3.59
N MET A 188 42.38 1.97 3.55
CA MET A 188 41.48 1.49 2.49
C MET A 188 41.84 2.18 1.16
N PRO A 189 41.95 1.42 0.06
CA PRO A 189 42.24 2.00 -1.26
C PRO A 189 41.16 3.03 -1.64
N PRO A 190 41.54 4.24 -2.15
CA PRO A 190 40.56 5.26 -2.54
C PRO A 190 39.62 4.82 -3.67
N ASP A 191 40.06 3.88 -4.50
CA ASP A 191 39.32 3.26 -5.61
C ASP A 191 38.40 2.10 -5.18
N MET A 192 38.34 1.77 -3.87
CA MET A 192 37.44 0.76 -3.34
C MET A 192 35.98 1.11 -3.70
N PRO A 193 35.24 0.20 -4.37
CA PRO A 193 33.84 0.44 -4.72
C PRO A 193 32.96 0.72 -3.50
N ALA A 194 32.10 1.70 -3.64
CA ALA A 194 31.18 2.12 -2.57
C ALA A 194 29.87 2.67 -3.16
N ALA A 195 28.81 2.65 -2.37
CA ALA A 195 27.51 3.19 -2.75
C ALA A 195 26.79 3.84 -1.56
N VAL A 196 26.02 4.87 -1.87
CA VAL A 196 24.96 5.39 -0.97
C VAL A 196 23.61 4.97 -1.53
N ILE A 197 22.75 4.42 -0.69
CA ILE A 197 21.39 3.98 -1.06
C ILE A 197 20.41 4.78 -0.23
N GLU A 198 19.62 5.61 -0.90
CA GLU A 198 18.54 6.44 -0.36
C GLU A 198 17.20 5.72 -0.52
N ASN A 199 16.32 5.79 0.47
CA ASN A 199 14.99 5.17 0.47
C ASN A 199 15.00 3.68 0.08
N GLY A 200 15.97 2.92 0.59
CA GLY A 200 16.17 1.53 0.20
C GLY A 200 14.92 0.66 0.35
N ALA A 201 14.67 -0.19 -0.63
CA ALA A 201 13.52 -1.09 -0.77
C ALA A 201 12.16 -0.37 -0.93
N ARG A 202 12.15 0.87 -1.44
CA ARG A 202 10.94 1.62 -1.81
C ARG A 202 10.91 1.90 -3.30
N GLY A 203 9.74 2.21 -3.83
CA GLY A 203 9.59 2.64 -5.24
C GLY A 203 10.42 3.88 -5.57
N THR A 204 10.68 4.73 -4.58
CA THR A 204 11.52 5.94 -4.68
C THR A 204 13.00 5.71 -4.34
N GLN A 205 13.47 4.46 -4.30
CA GLN A 205 14.88 4.17 -4.02
C GLN A 205 15.79 4.84 -5.05
N ARG A 206 16.84 5.53 -4.56
CA ARG A 206 17.93 6.08 -5.37
C ARG A 206 19.26 5.53 -4.89
N LYS A 207 20.24 5.46 -5.77
CA LYS A 207 21.59 5.03 -5.42
C LYS A 207 22.63 5.93 -6.10
N VAL A 208 23.70 6.20 -5.38
CA VAL A 208 24.92 6.83 -5.90
C VAL A 208 26.03 5.82 -5.76
N VAL A 209 26.61 5.41 -6.89
CA VAL A 209 27.70 4.43 -6.97
C VAL A 209 28.97 5.14 -7.34
N SER A 210 30.02 4.95 -6.58
CA SER A 210 31.33 5.58 -6.78
C SER A 210 32.42 4.77 -6.08
N THR A 211 33.52 5.40 -5.78
CA THR A 211 34.61 4.85 -4.96
C THR A 211 34.67 5.54 -3.62
N VAL A 212 35.34 4.96 -2.64
CA VAL A 212 35.47 5.55 -1.29
C VAL A 212 36.02 6.98 -1.37
N GLY A 213 37.01 7.25 -2.24
CA GLY A 213 37.61 8.58 -2.38
C GLY A 213 36.68 9.64 -2.96
N GLU A 214 35.67 9.26 -3.73
CA GLU A 214 34.79 10.18 -4.46
C GLU A 214 33.33 10.16 -3.94
N LEU A 215 32.98 9.20 -3.09
CA LEU A 215 31.57 8.96 -2.72
C LEU A 215 30.90 10.16 -2.05
N ALA A 216 31.64 10.88 -1.20
CA ALA A 216 31.09 12.01 -0.48
C ALA A 216 30.70 13.15 -1.43
N ASP A 217 31.57 13.49 -2.40
CA ASP A 217 31.32 14.53 -3.40
C ASP A 217 30.22 14.12 -4.38
N ALA A 218 30.21 12.84 -4.77
CA ALA A 218 29.18 12.29 -5.66
C ALA A 218 27.81 12.31 -5.00
N ALA A 219 27.70 11.95 -3.72
CA ALA A 219 26.44 11.98 -2.97
C ALA A 219 25.92 13.41 -2.75
N GLU A 220 26.81 14.36 -2.43
CA GLU A 220 26.48 15.78 -2.28
C GLU A 220 25.97 16.35 -3.61
N LYS A 221 26.68 16.12 -4.72
CA LYS A 221 26.25 16.53 -6.06
C LYS A 221 24.91 15.94 -6.48
N ALA A 222 24.63 14.68 -6.10
CA ALA A 222 23.37 14.01 -6.38
C ALA A 222 22.22 14.46 -5.47
N GLY A 223 22.49 15.26 -4.43
CA GLY A 223 21.48 15.73 -3.48
C GLY A 223 20.80 14.57 -2.76
N VAL A 224 21.59 13.65 -2.20
CA VAL A 224 21.05 12.51 -1.43
C VAL A 224 20.53 12.95 -0.08
N HIS A 225 19.38 12.42 0.33
CA HIS A 225 18.73 12.75 1.59
C HIS A 225 18.52 11.51 2.48
N SER A 226 18.27 11.74 3.75
CA SER A 226 17.86 10.67 4.68
C SER A 226 16.38 10.27 4.45
N PRO A 227 16.02 8.99 4.61
CA PRO A 227 16.86 7.91 5.12
C PRO A 227 17.80 7.32 4.04
N ALA A 228 19.07 7.16 4.39
CA ALA A 228 20.07 6.56 3.52
C ALA A 228 21.07 5.70 4.31
N LEU A 229 21.72 4.76 3.64
CA LEU A 229 22.82 3.97 4.17
C LEU A 229 23.99 3.94 3.17
N ILE A 230 25.18 3.62 3.70
CA ILE A 230 26.42 3.55 2.93
C ILE A 230 26.88 2.09 2.88
N VAL A 231 27.27 1.61 1.71
CA VAL A 231 27.89 0.29 1.53
C VAL A 231 29.27 0.49 0.95
N VAL A 232 30.27 -0.15 1.56
CA VAL A 232 31.66 -0.12 1.07
C VAL A 232 32.19 -1.52 0.93
N GLY A 233 32.79 -1.84 -0.21
CA GLY A 233 33.38 -3.14 -0.48
C GLY A 233 33.30 -3.53 -1.96
N ARG A 234 34.12 -4.50 -2.35
CA ARG A 234 34.19 -5.01 -3.73
C ARG A 234 32.84 -5.47 -4.30
N VAL A 235 31.92 -5.90 -3.44
CA VAL A 235 30.56 -6.31 -3.83
C VAL A 235 29.75 -5.19 -4.49
N CYS A 236 30.08 -3.91 -4.24
CA CYS A 236 29.42 -2.78 -4.87
C CYS A 236 29.65 -2.73 -6.39
N ALA A 237 30.71 -3.34 -6.90
CA ALA A 237 30.96 -3.46 -8.34
C ALA A 237 29.91 -4.34 -9.05
N LEU A 238 29.21 -5.21 -8.31
CA LEU A 238 28.19 -6.10 -8.88
C LEU A 238 26.89 -5.38 -9.25
N ILE A 239 26.70 -4.14 -8.83
CA ILE A 239 25.51 -3.34 -9.16
C ILE A 239 25.25 -3.31 -10.66
N SER A 240 26.30 -3.15 -11.47
CA SER A 240 26.18 -3.08 -12.93
C SER A 240 25.56 -4.33 -13.56
N THR A 241 25.64 -5.47 -12.87
CA THR A 241 25.13 -6.76 -13.34
C THR A 241 23.86 -7.21 -12.62
N LEU A 242 23.71 -6.85 -11.33
CA LEU A 242 22.68 -7.40 -10.47
C LEU A 242 21.56 -6.39 -10.12
N ASP A 243 21.57 -5.21 -10.70
CA ASP A 243 20.52 -4.21 -10.49
C ASP A 243 19.21 -4.65 -11.16
N TRP A 244 18.37 -5.23 -10.37
CA TRP A 244 17.05 -5.71 -10.82
C TRP A 244 15.92 -4.73 -10.50
N TRP A 245 16.10 -3.89 -9.45
CA TRP A 245 15.04 -3.04 -8.95
C TRP A 245 14.83 -1.79 -9.81
N THR A 246 15.93 -1.10 -10.20
CA THR A 246 15.82 0.07 -11.07
C THR A 246 15.51 -0.30 -12.53
N ALA A 247 15.62 -1.59 -12.90
CA ALA A 247 15.18 -2.10 -14.19
C ALA A 247 13.66 -2.32 -14.28
N LEU A 248 12.93 -2.23 -13.16
CA LEU A 248 11.48 -2.38 -13.18
C LEU A 248 10.81 -1.19 -13.89
N PRO A 249 9.76 -1.45 -14.71
CA PRO A 249 9.20 -0.46 -15.62
C PRO A 249 8.59 0.78 -14.95
N LEU A 250 8.17 0.68 -13.70
CA LEU A 250 7.60 1.80 -12.94
C LEU A 250 8.50 2.27 -11.79
N HIS A 251 9.77 1.86 -11.78
CA HIS A 251 10.72 2.35 -10.77
C HIS A 251 10.85 3.88 -10.83
N GLY A 252 10.81 4.53 -9.68
CA GLY A 252 10.85 6.00 -9.56
C GLY A 252 9.52 6.69 -9.86
N LYS A 253 8.47 5.95 -10.23
CA LYS A 253 7.12 6.52 -10.43
C LYS A 253 6.28 6.41 -9.18
N THR A 254 5.52 7.46 -8.88
CA THR A 254 4.56 7.51 -7.77
C THR A 254 3.14 7.52 -8.31
N LEU A 255 2.32 6.56 -7.88
CA LEU A 255 0.93 6.41 -8.33
C LEU A 255 -0.05 6.41 -7.17
N ALA A 256 -1.18 7.10 -7.34
CA ALA A 256 -2.30 7.00 -6.42
C ALA A 256 -3.33 5.96 -6.92
N VAL A 257 -3.82 5.11 -6.01
CA VAL A 257 -4.89 4.14 -6.26
C VAL A 257 -6.13 4.57 -5.49
N THR A 258 -7.22 4.89 -6.22
CA THR A 258 -8.44 5.50 -5.65
C THR A 258 -9.56 4.52 -5.34
N ARG A 259 -9.36 3.22 -5.64
CA ARG A 259 -10.36 2.17 -5.39
C ARG A 259 -10.66 2.03 -3.89
N PRO A 260 -11.88 1.54 -3.53
CA PRO A 260 -12.19 1.14 -2.16
C PRO A 260 -11.15 0.18 -1.57
N GLU A 261 -10.89 0.31 -0.28
CA GLU A 261 -9.86 -0.44 0.45
C GLU A 261 -10.00 -1.97 0.25
N GLU A 262 -11.23 -2.48 0.31
CA GLU A 262 -11.53 -3.91 0.19
C GLU A 262 -11.19 -4.51 -1.19
N ARG A 263 -10.88 -3.67 -2.17
CA ARG A 263 -10.71 -4.06 -3.58
C ARG A 263 -9.45 -3.49 -4.23
N ASN A 264 -8.58 -2.83 -3.47
CA ASN A 264 -7.39 -2.18 -4.04
C ASN A 264 -6.14 -3.06 -4.00
N ALA A 265 -6.11 -4.13 -3.17
CA ALA A 265 -4.91 -4.93 -2.91
C ALA A 265 -4.24 -5.44 -4.19
N GLY A 266 -4.99 -6.07 -5.11
CA GLY A 266 -4.42 -6.61 -6.35
C GLY A 266 -3.75 -5.54 -7.22
N LEU A 267 -4.40 -4.37 -7.38
CA LEU A 267 -3.85 -3.27 -8.17
C LEU A 267 -2.63 -2.64 -7.48
N VAL A 268 -2.69 -2.45 -6.16
CA VAL A 268 -1.58 -1.92 -5.35
C VAL A 268 -0.37 -2.85 -5.42
N ASP A 269 -0.57 -4.14 -5.19
CA ASP A 269 0.50 -5.15 -5.23
C ASP A 269 1.08 -5.29 -6.64
N GLY A 270 0.23 -5.27 -7.68
CA GLY A 270 0.67 -5.30 -9.08
C GLY A 270 1.54 -4.08 -9.45
N LEU A 271 1.16 -2.88 -9.06
CA LEU A 271 1.94 -1.66 -9.30
C LEU A 271 3.29 -1.68 -8.54
N ARG A 272 3.28 -2.14 -7.27
CA ARG A 272 4.53 -2.32 -6.49
C ARG A 272 5.46 -3.35 -7.11
N ALA A 273 4.91 -4.47 -7.59
CA ALA A 273 5.69 -5.48 -8.30
C ALA A 273 6.36 -4.94 -9.58
N LEU A 274 5.79 -3.90 -10.18
CA LEU A 274 6.38 -3.17 -11.30
C LEU A 274 7.35 -2.06 -10.85
N GLY A 275 7.61 -1.90 -9.56
CA GLY A 275 8.57 -0.95 -8.99
C GLY A 275 8.01 0.40 -8.59
N ALA A 276 6.70 0.63 -8.70
CA ALA A 276 6.10 1.91 -8.35
C ALA A 276 6.04 2.17 -6.84
N GLU A 277 6.15 3.43 -6.46
CA GLU A 277 5.67 3.91 -5.16
C GLU A 277 4.15 4.08 -5.24
N VAL A 278 3.41 3.41 -4.36
CA VAL A 278 1.94 3.39 -4.44
C VAL A 278 1.31 3.99 -3.20
N ILE A 279 0.51 5.03 -3.43
CA ILE A 279 -0.33 5.66 -2.41
C ILE A 279 -1.73 5.04 -2.53
N ALA A 280 -2.06 4.12 -1.63
CA ALA A 280 -3.43 3.65 -1.52
C ALA A 280 -4.29 4.75 -0.88
N ALA A 281 -5.10 5.41 -1.70
CA ALA A 281 -5.93 6.55 -1.31
C ALA A 281 -7.39 6.31 -1.72
N PRO A 282 -8.10 5.39 -1.05
CA PRO A 282 -9.51 5.16 -1.32
C PRO A 282 -10.29 6.48 -1.32
N CYS A 283 -10.99 6.75 -2.41
CA CYS A 283 -11.80 7.96 -2.58
C CYS A 283 -13.30 7.72 -2.42
N ILE A 284 -13.70 6.46 -2.22
CA ILE A 284 -15.06 6.06 -1.90
C ILE A 284 -15.03 4.92 -0.88
N GLU A 285 -16.00 4.90 -0.01
CA GLU A 285 -16.31 3.80 0.90
C GLU A 285 -17.67 3.21 0.57
N LEU A 286 -17.80 1.90 0.76
CA LEU A 286 -19.06 1.19 0.55
C LEU A 286 -19.70 0.90 1.90
N HIS A 287 -20.78 1.61 2.21
CA HIS A 287 -21.51 1.45 3.46
C HIS A 287 -22.69 0.52 3.23
N GLU A 288 -22.62 -0.70 3.77
CA GLU A 288 -23.74 -1.64 3.69
C GLU A 288 -24.95 -1.14 4.46
N ARG A 289 -26.12 -1.30 3.86
CA ARG A 289 -27.36 -1.04 4.54
C ARG A 289 -27.65 -2.16 5.54
N GLY A 290 -27.74 -1.80 6.80
CA GLY A 290 -28.01 -2.75 7.89
C GLY A 290 -29.44 -3.30 7.85
N ASP A 291 -30.38 -2.54 7.30
CA ASP A 291 -31.77 -2.95 7.17
C ASP A 291 -31.93 -3.98 6.04
N THR A 292 -32.37 -5.18 6.41
CA THR A 292 -32.63 -6.28 5.49
C THR A 292 -34.10 -6.42 5.10
N ALA A 293 -34.99 -5.56 5.60
CA ALA A 293 -36.43 -5.67 5.37
C ALA A 293 -36.81 -5.59 3.88
N LEU A 294 -36.15 -4.70 3.12
CA LEU A 294 -36.36 -4.61 1.66
C LEU A 294 -35.96 -5.90 0.93
N LEU A 295 -34.85 -6.50 1.32
CA LEU A 295 -34.39 -7.77 0.74
C LEU A 295 -35.32 -8.91 1.11
N THR A 296 -35.67 -9.04 2.38
CA THR A 296 -36.58 -10.10 2.84
C THR A 296 -37.97 -10.00 2.23
N GLY A 297 -38.53 -8.79 2.16
CA GLY A 297 -39.79 -8.55 1.48
C GLY A 297 -39.74 -8.84 -0.05
N ALA A 298 -38.64 -8.49 -0.69
CA ALA A 298 -38.44 -8.83 -2.10
C ALA A 298 -38.41 -10.35 -2.35
N LEU A 299 -37.79 -11.11 -1.43
CA LEU A 299 -37.68 -12.57 -1.52
C LEU A 299 -39.00 -13.33 -1.26
N GLU A 300 -40.04 -12.67 -0.78
CA GLU A 300 -41.41 -13.23 -0.69
C GLU A 300 -42.09 -13.27 -2.07
N GLY A 301 -41.64 -12.41 -3.00
CA GLY A 301 -42.09 -12.36 -4.38
C GLY A 301 -41.39 -13.41 -5.26
N LYS A 302 -42.07 -13.81 -6.34
CA LYS A 302 -41.43 -14.64 -7.38
C LYS A 302 -40.63 -13.77 -8.34
N HIS A 303 -39.35 -14.11 -8.51
CA HIS A 303 -38.44 -13.49 -9.47
C HIS A 303 -37.80 -14.57 -10.36
N ASP A 304 -37.63 -14.27 -11.63
CA ASP A 304 -37.01 -15.15 -12.60
C ASP A 304 -35.48 -14.93 -12.70
N TRP A 305 -35.07 -13.70 -12.42
CA TRP A 305 -33.66 -13.29 -12.50
C TRP A 305 -33.22 -12.51 -11.27
N ALA A 306 -32.03 -12.84 -10.75
CA ALA A 306 -31.25 -12.01 -9.82
C ALA A 306 -30.15 -11.32 -10.61
N VAL A 307 -30.08 -9.96 -10.54
CA VAL A 307 -29.21 -9.15 -11.38
C VAL A 307 -28.23 -8.37 -10.51
N PHE A 308 -26.94 -8.53 -10.81
CA PHE A 308 -25.83 -7.89 -10.12
C PHE A 308 -25.08 -6.92 -11.04
N THR A 309 -24.93 -5.67 -10.60
CA THR A 309 -24.23 -4.63 -11.36
C THR A 309 -22.82 -4.35 -10.84
N SER A 310 -22.36 -5.10 -9.85
CA SER A 310 -21.00 -4.96 -9.31
C SER A 310 -20.61 -6.17 -8.44
N PRO A 311 -19.32 -6.47 -8.30
CA PRO A 311 -18.84 -7.46 -7.33
C PRO A 311 -19.20 -7.10 -5.88
N ALA A 312 -19.23 -5.81 -5.52
CA ALA A 312 -19.66 -5.36 -4.21
C ALA A 312 -21.13 -5.68 -3.94
N GLY A 313 -22.00 -5.61 -4.97
CA GLY A 313 -23.39 -6.00 -4.90
C GLY A 313 -23.56 -7.49 -4.57
N VAL A 314 -22.76 -8.37 -5.17
CA VAL A 314 -22.75 -9.80 -4.84
C VAL A 314 -22.40 -10.02 -3.38
N GLN A 315 -21.30 -9.44 -2.90
CA GLN A 315 -20.85 -9.58 -1.52
C GLN A 315 -21.84 -9.01 -0.52
N ALA A 316 -22.40 -7.83 -0.81
CA ALA A 316 -23.40 -7.20 0.04
C ALA A 316 -24.69 -8.02 0.12
N ALA A 317 -25.12 -8.64 -1.02
CA ALA A 317 -26.27 -9.54 -1.04
C ALA A 317 -26.05 -10.77 -0.14
N VAL A 318 -24.90 -11.42 -0.25
CA VAL A 318 -24.56 -12.57 0.60
C VAL A 318 -24.59 -12.18 2.07
N ARG A 319 -23.95 -11.08 2.46
CA ARG A 319 -23.94 -10.62 3.85
C ARG A 319 -25.32 -10.19 4.34
N ALA A 320 -26.12 -9.55 3.49
CA ALA A 320 -27.48 -9.16 3.82
C ALA A 320 -28.40 -10.39 4.05
N LEU A 321 -28.25 -11.44 3.22
CA LEU A 321 -28.94 -12.71 3.41
C LEU A 321 -28.57 -13.34 4.75
N PHE A 322 -27.26 -13.43 5.08
CA PHE A 322 -26.83 -13.97 6.38
C PHE A 322 -27.36 -13.17 7.57
N ARG A 323 -27.35 -11.81 7.49
CA ARG A 323 -27.94 -10.97 8.53
C ARG A 323 -29.46 -11.21 8.71
N ALA A 324 -30.15 -11.56 7.61
CA ALA A 324 -31.56 -11.93 7.62
C ALA A 324 -31.84 -13.39 8.07
N GLY A 325 -30.80 -14.11 8.51
CA GLY A 325 -30.92 -15.54 8.88
C GLY A 325 -31.16 -16.46 7.69
N ARG A 326 -30.80 -16.04 6.47
CA ARG A 326 -30.95 -16.77 5.21
C ARG A 326 -29.58 -16.99 4.58
N ASP A 327 -29.52 -17.77 3.50
CA ASP A 327 -28.33 -17.95 2.67
C ASP A 327 -28.69 -17.90 1.18
N LEU A 328 -27.74 -18.24 0.30
CA LEU A 328 -27.92 -18.19 -1.14
C LEU A 328 -29.03 -19.12 -1.66
N ARG A 329 -29.48 -20.10 -0.90
CA ARG A 329 -30.65 -20.93 -1.23
C ARG A 329 -31.93 -20.10 -1.30
N ALA A 330 -31.99 -18.94 -0.68
CA ALA A 330 -33.10 -18.00 -0.83
C ALA A 330 -33.28 -17.45 -2.26
N LEU A 331 -32.26 -17.59 -3.11
CA LEU A 331 -32.28 -17.24 -4.53
C LEU A 331 -32.51 -18.45 -5.44
N TYR A 332 -32.87 -19.61 -4.87
CA TYR A 332 -33.12 -20.86 -5.62
C TYR A 332 -34.23 -20.65 -6.67
N GLY A 333 -34.00 -21.21 -7.87
CA GLY A 333 -34.92 -21.08 -8.98
C GLY A 333 -34.80 -19.84 -9.84
N MET A 334 -33.99 -18.85 -9.42
CA MET A 334 -33.66 -17.68 -10.22
C MET A 334 -32.47 -17.95 -11.13
N LYS A 335 -32.44 -17.31 -12.30
CA LYS A 335 -31.25 -17.18 -13.15
C LYS A 335 -30.45 -15.97 -12.71
N PHE A 336 -29.15 -15.98 -12.97
CA PHE A 336 -28.24 -14.95 -12.53
C PHE A 336 -27.65 -14.15 -13.68
N ALA A 337 -27.80 -12.82 -13.63
CA ALA A 337 -27.20 -11.93 -14.60
C ALA A 337 -26.18 -11.00 -13.93
N CYS A 338 -25.01 -10.88 -14.56
CA CYS A 338 -23.92 -10.03 -14.11
C CYS A 338 -23.55 -9.02 -15.18
N ILE A 339 -23.22 -7.77 -14.77
CA ILE A 339 -22.87 -6.69 -15.70
C ILE A 339 -21.57 -6.95 -16.45
N GLY A 340 -20.65 -7.76 -15.89
CA GLY A 340 -19.36 -8.04 -16.50
C GLY A 340 -18.63 -9.18 -15.79
N SER A 341 -17.46 -9.57 -16.33
CA SER A 341 -16.67 -10.72 -15.87
C SER A 341 -16.31 -10.65 -14.39
N ALA A 342 -15.82 -9.51 -13.87
CA ALA A 342 -15.47 -9.36 -12.46
C ALA A 342 -16.66 -9.59 -11.51
N THR A 343 -17.89 -9.24 -11.94
CA THR A 343 -19.10 -9.51 -11.15
C THR A 343 -19.47 -11.00 -11.22
N ALA A 344 -19.29 -11.62 -12.38
CA ALA A 344 -19.50 -13.06 -12.56
C ALA A 344 -18.49 -13.90 -11.75
N GLU A 345 -17.21 -13.47 -11.69
CA GLU A 345 -16.18 -14.08 -10.86
C GLU A 345 -16.50 -13.98 -9.36
N ALA A 346 -16.98 -12.80 -8.90
CA ALA A 346 -17.44 -12.63 -7.53
C ALA A 346 -18.60 -13.56 -7.19
N LEU A 347 -19.53 -13.78 -8.13
CA LEU A 347 -20.64 -14.72 -7.98
C LEU A 347 -20.13 -16.17 -7.97
N ALA A 348 -19.18 -16.51 -8.87
CA ALA A 348 -18.56 -17.83 -8.94
C ALA A 348 -17.80 -18.17 -7.65
N SER A 349 -17.17 -17.20 -7.00
CA SER A 349 -16.52 -17.39 -5.69
C SER A 349 -17.50 -17.79 -4.58
N CYS A 350 -18.80 -17.50 -4.78
CA CYS A 350 -19.88 -17.94 -3.90
C CYS A 350 -20.50 -19.28 -4.33
N GLY A 351 -19.95 -19.96 -5.36
CA GLY A 351 -20.43 -21.25 -5.88
C GLY A 351 -21.59 -21.14 -6.87
N ILE A 352 -21.84 -19.95 -7.45
CA ILE A 352 -22.93 -19.73 -8.41
C ILE A 352 -22.36 -19.22 -9.73
N SER A 353 -22.71 -19.86 -10.85
CA SER A 353 -22.37 -19.39 -12.19
C SER A 353 -23.41 -18.40 -12.70
N ALA A 354 -22.94 -17.35 -13.41
CA ALA A 354 -23.84 -16.43 -14.10
C ALA A 354 -24.42 -17.07 -15.37
N ASP A 355 -25.73 -16.95 -15.55
CA ASP A 355 -26.44 -17.41 -16.76
C ASP A 355 -26.35 -16.36 -17.91
N LEU A 356 -26.04 -15.10 -17.56
CA LEU A 356 -25.96 -14.01 -18.50
C LEU A 356 -24.86 -13.02 -18.09
N VAL A 357 -23.94 -12.77 -19.03
CA VAL A 357 -22.97 -11.69 -18.99
C VAL A 357 -22.98 -11.05 -20.38
N PRO A 358 -23.21 -9.74 -20.54
CA PRO A 358 -23.18 -9.09 -21.86
C PRO A 358 -21.74 -9.01 -22.40
N GLU A 359 -21.58 -8.83 -23.70
CA GLU A 359 -20.26 -8.63 -24.34
C GLU A 359 -19.64 -7.28 -23.97
N THR A 360 -20.47 -6.25 -23.81
CA THR A 360 -20.06 -4.92 -23.34
C THR A 360 -20.55 -4.70 -21.93
N TYR A 361 -19.64 -4.37 -21.02
CA TYR A 361 -19.85 -4.36 -19.56
C TYR A 361 -20.45 -3.02 -19.07
N ASP A 362 -21.68 -2.73 -19.51
CA ASP A 362 -22.43 -1.56 -19.05
C ASP A 362 -23.91 -1.87 -18.78
N SER A 363 -24.60 -0.90 -18.19
CA SER A 363 -26.00 -1.06 -17.77
C SER A 363 -26.95 -1.15 -18.97
N GLU A 364 -26.61 -0.58 -20.10
CA GLU A 364 -27.44 -0.59 -21.30
C GLU A 364 -27.41 -1.93 -21.98
N HIS A 365 -26.22 -2.47 -22.25
CA HIS A 365 -26.05 -3.79 -22.87
C HIS A 365 -26.57 -4.93 -21.97
N LEU A 366 -26.41 -4.81 -20.63
CA LEU A 366 -27.02 -5.74 -19.71
C LEU A 366 -28.55 -5.73 -19.79
N ALA A 367 -29.15 -4.52 -19.86
CA ALA A 367 -30.60 -4.39 -20.01
C ALA A 367 -31.09 -5.02 -21.33
N ASP A 368 -30.39 -4.74 -22.46
CA ASP A 368 -30.73 -5.32 -23.76
C ASP A 368 -30.65 -6.85 -23.78
N ALA A 369 -29.60 -7.38 -23.18
CA ALA A 369 -29.42 -8.83 -23.07
C ALA A 369 -30.52 -9.47 -22.24
N LEU A 370 -30.91 -8.87 -21.11
CA LEU A 370 -32.01 -9.32 -20.26
C LEU A 370 -33.35 -9.22 -20.99
N CYS A 371 -33.64 -8.08 -21.65
CA CYS A 371 -34.88 -7.91 -22.43
C CYS A 371 -35.03 -8.98 -23.51
N ARG A 372 -33.96 -9.30 -24.24
CA ARG A 372 -33.96 -10.41 -25.25
C ARG A 372 -34.22 -11.78 -24.60
N LYS A 373 -33.60 -12.07 -23.43
CA LYS A 373 -33.77 -13.35 -22.73
C LYS A 373 -35.12 -13.50 -22.08
N MET A 374 -35.71 -12.44 -21.57
CA MET A 374 -36.99 -12.43 -20.87
C MET A 374 -38.19 -12.18 -21.79
N GLN A 375 -37.98 -11.78 -23.04
CA GLN A 375 -39.04 -11.55 -24.07
C GLN A 375 -40.19 -10.64 -23.58
N GLY A 376 -39.84 -9.61 -22.81
CA GLY A 376 -40.80 -8.63 -22.30
C GLY A 376 -41.73 -9.13 -21.17
N SER A 377 -41.43 -10.26 -20.53
CA SER A 377 -42.26 -10.82 -19.46
C SER A 377 -41.40 -11.31 -18.29
N GLY A 378 -42.04 -11.51 -17.13
CA GLY A 378 -41.37 -12.01 -15.91
C GLY A 378 -40.95 -10.93 -14.92
N ALA A 379 -40.07 -11.29 -13.98
CA ALA A 379 -39.65 -10.42 -12.90
C ALA A 379 -38.13 -10.50 -12.65
N ALA A 380 -37.49 -9.34 -12.49
CA ALA A 380 -36.08 -9.19 -12.19
C ALA A 380 -35.89 -8.55 -10.80
N LEU A 381 -35.03 -9.17 -9.98
CA LEU A 381 -34.56 -8.65 -8.70
C LEU A 381 -33.19 -8.01 -8.91
N LEU A 382 -33.11 -6.68 -8.79
CA LEU A 382 -31.85 -5.96 -8.89
C LEU A 382 -31.22 -5.84 -7.51
N LEU A 383 -29.99 -6.33 -7.35
CA LEU A 383 -29.22 -6.34 -6.09
C LEU A 383 -27.96 -5.48 -6.30
N ARG A 384 -28.04 -4.17 -5.91
CA ARG A 384 -27.06 -3.18 -6.33
C ARG A 384 -26.84 -2.02 -5.37
N ALA A 385 -25.99 -1.04 -5.74
CA ALA A 385 -25.85 0.22 -5.03
C ALA A 385 -27.12 1.06 -5.07
N ALA A 386 -27.39 1.86 -4.03
CA ALA A 386 -28.52 2.79 -3.99
C ALA A 386 -28.45 3.83 -5.11
N GLU A 387 -27.26 4.36 -5.39
CA GLU A 387 -27.01 5.34 -6.47
C GLU A 387 -26.58 4.64 -7.79
N GLY A 388 -27.18 3.51 -8.14
CA GLY A 388 -26.91 2.82 -9.38
C GLY A 388 -27.55 3.52 -10.60
N SER A 389 -27.05 3.24 -11.82
CA SER A 389 -27.60 3.75 -13.08
C SER A 389 -29.10 3.48 -13.20
N ARG A 390 -29.87 4.49 -13.61
CA ARG A 390 -31.32 4.36 -13.85
C ARG A 390 -31.65 3.67 -15.18
N ILE A 391 -30.69 3.58 -16.09
CA ILE A 391 -30.88 2.98 -17.43
C ILE A 391 -31.40 1.56 -17.33
N LEU A 392 -30.76 0.72 -16.53
CA LEU A 392 -31.12 -0.69 -16.39
C LEU A 392 -32.57 -0.89 -15.90
N PRO A 393 -33.02 -0.36 -14.75
CA PRO A 393 -34.39 -0.58 -14.27
C PRO A 393 -35.44 0.08 -15.19
N GLU A 394 -35.16 1.24 -15.78
CA GLU A 394 -36.09 1.93 -16.68
C GLU A 394 -36.30 1.12 -17.98
N LYS A 395 -35.21 0.64 -18.60
CA LYS A 395 -35.27 -0.12 -19.86
C LYS A 395 -35.98 -1.47 -19.66
N LEU A 396 -35.74 -2.17 -18.54
CA LEU A 396 -36.46 -3.40 -18.20
C LEU A 396 -37.97 -3.13 -18.01
N LYS A 397 -38.34 -2.08 -17.25
CA LYS A 397 -39.75 -1.71 -17.03
C LYS A 397 -40.44 -1.35 -18.33
N ASN A 398 -39.78 -0.57 -19.20
CA ASN A 398 -40.32 -0.18 -20.51
C ASN A 398 -40.52 -1.37 -21.44
N SER A 399 -39.78 -2.46 -21.24
CA SER A 399 -39.92 -3.74 -21.93
C SER A 399 -40.97 -4.69 -21.31
N GLY A 400 -41.75 -4.24 -20.32
CA GLY A 400 -42.81 -5.04 -19.69
C GLY A 400 -42.31 -5.98 -18.57
N ILE A 401 -41.04 -5.90 -18.15
CA ILE A 401 -40.48 -6.72 -17.08
C ILE A 401 -40.74 -6.06 -15.72
N ARG A 402 -41.26 -6.82 -14.76
CA ARG A 402 -41.41 -6.35 -13.37
C ARG A 402 -40.05 -6.25 -12.73
N VAL A 403 -39.75 -5.10 -12.14
CA VAL A 403 -38.43 -4.83 -11.51
C VAL A 403 -38.61 -4.56 -10.03
N THR A 404 -37.99 -5.38 -9.20
CA THR A 404 -37.79 -5.12 -7.77
C THR A 404 -36.35 -4.68 -7.57
N ASP A 405 -36.14 -3.41 -7.18
CA ASP A 405 -34.83 -2.80 -7.00
C ASP A 405 -34.49 -2.73 -5.51
N VAL A 406 -33.51 -3.49 -5.08
CA VAL A 406 -33.08 -3.58 -3.68
C VAL A 406 -31.69 -2.96 -3.53
N PRO A 407 -31.62 -1.73 -2.96
CA PRO A 407 -30.34 -1.10 -2.64
C PRO A 407 -29.69 -1.81 -1.45
N LEU A 408 -28.51 -2.37 -1.65
CA LEU A 408 -27.78 -3.13 -0.63
C LEU A 408 -26.72 -2.29 0.08
N TYR A 409 -26.19 -1.27 -0.57
CA TYR A 409 -25.16 -0.41 -0.03
C TYR A 409 -25.21 1.00 -0.63
N ASP A 410 -24.66 1.93 0.12
CA ASP A 410 -24.44 3.31 -0.29
C ASP A 410 -22.96 3.51 -0.65
N THR A 411 -22.68 4.36 -1.66
CA THR A 411 -21.32 4.78 -1.99
C THR A 411 -21.08 6.14 -1.36
N VAL A 412 -20.22 6.18 -0.34
CA VAL A 412 -19.88 7.41 0.36
C VAL A 412 -18.55 7.94 -0.14
N ARG A 413 -18.51 9.23 -0.48
CA ARG A 413 -17.28 9.90 -0.86
C ARG A 413 -16.40 10.10 0.36
N CYS A 414 -15.13 9.74 0.23
CA CYS A 414 -14.11 9.93 1.25
C CYS A 414 -12.75 10.16 0.59
N CYS A 415 -11.78 10.60 1.34
CA CYS A 415 -10.36 10.51 0.96
C CYS A 415 -9.51 10.72 2.21
N ALA A 416 -9.15 9.64 2.87
CA ALA A 416 -8.36 9.69 4.11
C ALA A 416 -6.97 10.34 3.91
N LYS A 417 -6.42 10.31 2.69
CA LYS A 417 -5.10 10.84 2.34
C LYS A 417 -5.16 12.15 1.53
N ALA A 418 -6.24 12.93 1.67
CA ALA A 418 -6.43 14.16 0.91
C ALA A 418 -5.25 15.16 1.06
N ASP A 419 -4.76 15.36 2.28
CA ASP A 419 -3.66 16.31 2.55
C ASP A 419 -2.33 15.83 1.93
N GLU A 420 -2.01 14.54 2.03
CA GLU A 420 -0.84 13.96 1.38
C GLU A 420 -0.92 14.10 -0.14
N LEU A 421 -2.07 13.77 -0.74
CA LEU A 421 -2.28 13.92 -2.18
C LEU A 421 -2.11 15.37 -2.63
N ARG A 422 -2.67 16.35 -1.91
CA ARG A 422 -2.50 17.77 -2.20
C ARG A 422 -1.04 18.20 -2.15
N GLU A 423 -0.29 17.74 -1.16
CA GLU A 423 1.14 18.02 -1.03
C GLU A 423 1.93 17.40 -2.18
N ARG A 424 1.70 16.13 -2.50
CA ARG A 424 2.35 15.43 -3.62
C ARG A 424 2.08 16.08 -4.97
N ILE A 425 0.83 16.47 -5.24
CA ILE A 425 0.45 17.14 -6.48
C ILE A 425 1.13 18.50 -6.59
N ARG A 426 1.10 19.32 -5.53
CA ARG A 426 1.78 20.63 -5.50
C ARG A 426 3.28 20.53 -5.75
N ASN A 427 3.91 19.50 -5.21
CA ASN A 427 5.34 19.24 -5.35
C ASN A 427 5.68 18.50 -6.66
N ARG A 428 4.71 18.22 -7.54
CA ARG A 428 4.87 17.41 -8.75
C ARG A 428 5.49 16.04 -8.47
N ALA A 429 5.17 15.46 -7.33
CA ALA A 429 5.65 14.16 -6.85
C ALA A 429 4.58 13.06 -6.98
N LEU A 430 3.65 13.21 -7.94
CA LEU A 430 2.64 12.22 -8.31
C LEU A 430 2.61 12.12 -9.83
N ASP A 431 2.99 10.96 -10.37
CA ASP A 431 3.09 10.72 -11.82
C ASP A 431 1.74 10.35 -12.44
N GLY A 432 0.85 9.72 -11.66
CA GLY A 432 -0.47 9.36 -12.17
C GLY A 432 -1.44 8.87 -11.09
N VAL A 433 -2.70 8.77 -11.50
CA VAL A 433 -3.79 8.29 -10.62
C VAL A 433 -4.60 7.26 -11.37
N THR A 434 -4.88 6.12 -10.74
CA THR A 434 -5.74 5.08 -11.31
C THR A 434 -7.19 5.29 -10.89
N PHE A 435 -8.11 5.25 -11.86
CA PHE A 435 -9.53 5.42 -11.65
C PHE A 435 -10.33 4.24 -12.22
N THR A 436 -11.21 3.67 -11.40
CA THR A 436 -12.07 2.53 -11.78
C THR A 436 -13.56 2.89 -11.86
N SER A 437 -13.90 4.16 -11.64
CA SER A 437 -15.26 4.69 -11.82
C SER A 437 -15.25 6.22 -11.87
N ALA A 438 -16.31 6.83 -12.45
CA ALA A 438 -16.47 8.27 -12.43
C ALA A 438 -16.62 8.83 -11.01
N SER A 439 -17.23 8.08 -10.08
CA SER A 439 -17.37 8.50 -8.69
C SER A 439 -16.04 8.65 -7.98
N THR A 440 -15.06 7.77 -8.26
CA THR A 440 -13.70 7.91 -7.70
C THR A 440 -12.98 9.15 -8.28
N VAL A 441 -13.22 9.49 -9.55
CA VAL A 441 -12.67 10.72 -10.16
C VAL A 441 -13.21 11.97 -9.46
N HIS A 442 -14.53 12.05 -9.30
CA HIS A 442 -15.17 13.21 -8.66
C HIS A 442 -14.71 13.38 -7.21
N SER A 443 -14.66 12.29 -6.46
CA SER A 443 -14.22 12.30 -5.06
C SER A 443 -12.74 12.68 -4.92
N PHE A 444 -11.87 12.15 -5.79
CA PHE A 444 -10.46 12.53 -5.84
C PHE A 444 -10.29 14.01 -6.15
N ALA A 445 -11.01 14.53 -7.13
CA ALA A 445 -10.91 15.93 -7.54
C ALA A 445 -11.36 16.91 -6.44
N GLU A 446 -12.40 16.55 -5.68
CA GLU A 446 -12.83 17.31 -4.51
C GLU A 446 -11.76 17.28 -3.40
N ALA A 447 -11.17 16.12 -3.15
CA ALA A 447 -10.17 15.93 -2.12
C ALA A 447 -8.83 16.61 -2.46
N ALA A 448 -8.37 16.51 -3.70
CA ALA A 448 -7.08 17.01 -4.14
C ALA A 448 -7.05 18.52 -4.44
N GLY A 449 -8.23 19.14 -4.69
CA GLY A 449 -8.35 20.52 -5.17
C GLY A 449 -8.29 20.59 -6.70
N ARG A 450 -9.37 21.04 -7.30
CA ARG A 450 -9.59 21.02 -8.77
C ARG A 450 -8.50 21.76 -9.55
N GLU A 451 -8.01 22.86 -9.02
CA GLU A 451 -7.02 23.76 -9.64
C GLU A 451 -5.64 23.10 -9.84
N ASN A 452 -5.36 22.03 -9.11
CA ASN A 452 -4.06 21.38 -9.14
C ASN A 452 -3.98 20.17 -10.09
N LEU A 453 -5.09 19.79 -10.73
CA LEU A 453 -5.20 18.52 -11.48
C LEU A 453 -4.82 18.62 -12.95
N ARG A 454 -4.63 19.84 -13.47
CA ARG A 454 -4.35 20.06 -14.88
C ARG A 454 -3.13 19.28 -15.37
N GLY A 455 -3.36 18.44 -16.38
CA GLY A 455 -2.30 17.64 -16.99
C GLY A 455 -1.86 16.39 -16.20
N LEU A 456 -2.40 16.15 -14.99
CA LEU A 456 -2.13 14.93 -14.24
C LEU A 456 -2.63 13.70 -15.01
N ALA A 457 -1.78 12.68 -15.12
CA ALA A 457 -2.16 11.45 -15.83
C ALA A 457 -3.27 10.69 -15.08
N ALA A 458 -4.41 10.51 -15.74
CA ALA A 458 -5.55 9.76 -15.25
C ALA A 458 -5.64 8.42 -15.98
N LEU A 459 -5.31 7.34 -15.28
CA LEU A 459 -5.28 5.96 -15.81
C LEU A 459 -6.65 5.33 -15.55
N CYS A 460 -7.52 5.34 -16.56
CA CYS A 460 -8.93 5.07 -16.44
C CYS A 460 -9.28 3.66 -16.93
N ILE A 461 -10.13 2.96 -16.19
CA ILE A 461 -10.58 1.61 -16.53
C ILE A 461 -11.46 1.57 -17.77
N GLY A 462 -12.09 2.70 -18.15
CA GLY A 462 -13.01 2.77 -19.27
C GLY A 462 -13.40 4.20 -19.66
N PRO A 463 -14.15 4.36 -20.77
CA PRO A 463 -14.44 5.68 -21.39
C PRO A 463 -15.25 6.61 -20.48
N VAL A 464 -16.24 6.12 -19.75
CA VAL A 464 -17.05 6.94 -18.82
C VAL A 464 -16.17 7.57 -17.73
N THR A 465 -15.21 6.80 -17.22
CA THR A 465 -14.23 7.26 -16.21
C THR A 465 -13.28 8.31 -16.80
N ALA A 466 -12.85 8.10 -18.06
CA ALA A 466 -11.96 9.02 -18.75
C ALA A 466 -12.65 10.38 -19.04
N GLU A 467 -13.91 10.37 -19.42
CA GLU A 467 -14.68 11.62 -19.65
C GLU A 467 -14.85 12.40 -18.34
N ALA A 468 -15.10 11.71 -17.22
CA ALA A 468 -15.10 12.34 -15.91
C ALA A 468 -13.74 12.96 -15.55
N ALA A 469 -12.61 12.28 -15.82
CA ALA A 469 -11.27 12.82 -15.57
C ALA A 469 -10.97 14.06 -16.44
N LYS A 470 -11.39 14.03 -17.71
CA LYS A 470 -11.24 15.15 -18.65
C LYS A 470 -11.99 16.40 -18.20
N SER A 471 -13.15 16.27 -17.54
CA SER A 471 -13.89 17.40 -16.98
C SER A 471 -13.14 18.18 -15.89
N TYR A 472 -12.07 17.62 -15.35
CA TYR A 472 -11.14 18.24 -14.39
C TYR A 472 -9.77 18.58 -15.00
N GLU A 473 -9.68 18.69 -16.32
CA GLU A 473 -8.45 18.99 -17.07
C GLU A 473 -7.30 17.99 -16.85
N MET A 474 -7.58 16.82 -16.33
CA MET A 474 -6.61 15.72 -16.27
C MET A 474 -6.35 15.16 -17.66
N LYS A 475 -5.20 14.50 -17.86
CA LYS A 475 -4.85 13.80 -19.11
C LYS A 475 -5.31 12.35 -19.03
N PRO A 476 -6.46 11.97 -19.60
CA PRO A 476 -6.98 10.62 -19.47
C PRO A 476 -6.31 9.65 -20.44
N PHE A 477 -6.06 8.43 -19.95
CA PHE A 477 -5.67 7.26 -20.71
C PHE A 477 -6.66 6.15 -20.39
N ILE A 478 -7.02 5.32 -21.36
CA ILE A 478 -8.07 4.32 -21.21
C ILE A 478 -7.48 2.92 -21.37
N ALA A 479 -7.79 2.03 -20.45
CA ALA A 479 -7.43 0.61 -20.54
C ALA A 479 -8.18 -0.06 -21.71
N GLN A 480 -7.53 -1.01 -22.38
CA GLN A 480 -8.10 -1.73 -23.53
C GLN A 480 -9.35 -2.53 -23.13
N GLU A 481 -9.37 -3.05 -21.91
CA GLU A 481 -10.46 -3.77 -21.30
C GLU A 481 -10.74 -3.26 -19.89
N ALA A 482 -11.96 -3.40 -19.41
CA ALA A 482 -12.35 -2.97 -18.07
C ALA A 482 -11.90 -3.99 -16.99
N THR A 483 -10.62 -4.40 -17.02
CA THR A 483 -10.00 -5.36 -16.10
C THR A 483 -8.83 -4.72 -15.34
N GLU A 484 -8.48 -5.29 -14.20
CA GLU A 484 -7.33 -4.84 -13.40
C GLU A 484 -6.01 -5.10 -14.14
N THR A 485 -5.90 -6.23 -14.83
CA THR A 485 -4.73 -6.58 -15.64
C THR A 485 -4.50 -5.57 -16.76
N ALA A 486 -5.57 -5.17 -17.47
CA ALA A 486 -5.46 -4.16 -18.53
C ALA A 486 -5.12 -2.77 -17.98
N LEU A 487 -5.60 -2.44 -16.77
CA LEU A 487 -5.25 -1.18 -16.10
C LEU A 487 -3.77 -1.16 -15.67
N LEU A 488 -3.23 -2.27 -15.17
CA LEU A 488 -1.80 -2.42 -14.87
C LEU A 488 -0.93 -2.28 -16.14
N ALA A 489 -1.34 -2.92 -17.25
CA ALA A 489 -0.67 -2.80 -18.53
C ALA A 489 -0.68 -1.35 -19.05
N LEU A 490 -1.80 -0.63 -18.88
CA LEU A 490 -1.91 0.78 -19.21
C LEU A 490 -0.92 1.63 -18.39
N CYS A 491 -0.84 1.42 -17.07
CA CYS A 491 0.09 2.12 -16.20
C CYS A 491 1.53 1.95 -16.68
N LYS A 492 1.91 0.72 -17.00
CA LYS A 492 3.22 0.42 -17.57
C LYS A 492 3.45 1.20 -18.86
N THR A 493 2.56 1.07 -19.85
CA THR A 493 2.74 1.70 -21.18
C THR A 493 2.80 3.23 -21.12
N VAL A 494 2.01 3.85 -20.25
CA VAL A 494 1.91 5.33 -20.18
C VAL A 494 3.06 5.96 -19.40
N LEU A 495 3.59 5.26 -18.38
CA LEU A 495 4.56 5.81 -17.43
C LEU A 495 5.96 5.21 -17.56
N GLU A 496 6.11 4.11 -18.32
CA GLU A 496 7.41 3.58 -18.72
C GLU A 496 8.07 4.61 -19.65
N GLY A 497 9.10 5.33 -19.16
CA GLY A 497 9.74 6.39 -19.93
C GLY A 497 11.16 6.66 -19.50
#